data_0066174d93c9bd19f10af3a8cffc981c
#
_entry.id   0066174d93c9bd19f10af3a8cffc981c
#
_cell.length_a   1.000
_cell.length_b   1.000
_cell.length_c   1.000
_cell.angle_alpha   90.00
_cell.angle_beta   90.00
_cell.angle_gamma   90.00
#
_symmetry.space_group_name_H-M   'P 1'
#
loop_
_entity.id
_entity.type
_entity.pdbx_description
1 polymer ?
#
loop_
_entity_poly.entity_id
_entity_poly.type
_entity_poly.pdbx_seq_one_letter_code
_entity_poly.pdbx_strand_id
1 'polypeptide(L)'
;MSLEATCREIDDTFVSMGLQMAVDGTDPELIEQIMLGEIDGLVDRHETGKGIWEAVNKYAPAMGMIGTLVGLVAMLADLSDPSAIGAGLAVALLTTLYGAMVSLSLIHI
;
A
#
# COMPACT_ATOMS: atom_id res chain seq x y z
N MET A 1 16.67 0.16 -40.09
CA MET A 1 15.76 -0.52 -39.16
C MET A 1 14.43 0.20 -39.25
N SER A 2 13.36 -0.49 -39.57
CA SER A 2 12.03 0.16 -39.57
C SER A 2 11.53 0.27 -38.12
N LEU A 3 10.86 1.36 -37.80
CA LEU A 3 10.20 1.57 -36.50
C LEU A 3 9.33 0.37 -36.09
N GLU A 4 8.72 -0.27 -37.07
CA GLU A 4 7.89 -1.46 -36.90
C GLU A 4 8.65 -2.69 -36.34
N ALA A 5 9.92 -2.86 -36.70
CA ALA A 5 10.76 -3.92 -36.15
C ALA A 5 11.14 -3.61 -34.69
N THR A 6 11.39 -2.35 -34.39
CA THR A 6 11.72 -1.90 -33.03
C THR A 6 10.52 -2.02 -32.08
N CYS A 7 9.30 -1.77 -32.56
CA CYS A 7 8.08 -1.95 -31.73
C CYS A 7 7.88 -3.38 -31.23
N ARG A 8 8.36 -4.39 -31.98
CA ARG A 8 8.23 -5.79 -31.59
C ARG A 8 9.28 -6.27 -30.60
N GLU A 9 10.37 -5.53 -30.45
CA GLU A 9 11.45 -5.83 -29.50
C GLU A 9 11.23 -5.17 -28.13
N ILE A 10 10.30 -4.20 -28.03
CA ILE A 10 10.03 -3.48 -26.79
C ILE A 10 9.01 -4.26 -25.96
N ASP A 11 9.45 -4.69 -24.78
CA ASP A 11 8.65 -5.47 -23.83
C ASP A 11 7.67 -4.59 -23.02
N ASP A 12 7.77 -3.27 -23.13
CA ASP A 12 6.88 -2.31 -22.48
C ASP A 12 5.65 -2.02 -23.33
N THR A 13 4.48 -2.45 -22.83
CA THR A 13 3.20 -2.32 -23.53
C THR A 13 2.81 -0.86 -23.79
N PHE A 14 3.13 0.05 -22.87
CA PHE A 14 2.81 1.48 -22.99
C PHE A 14 3.63 2.13 -24.11
N VAL A 15 4.93 1.91 -24.12
CA VAL A 15 5.84 2.44 -25.16
C VAL A 15 5.51 1.83 -26.53
N SER A 16 5.26 0.51 -26.57
CA SER A 16 4.88 -0.20 -27.79
C SER A 16 3.59 0.36 -28.40
N MET A 17 2.59 0.66 -27.57
CA MET A 17 1.32 1.27 -28.02
C MET A 17 1.55 2.64 -28.64
N GLY A 18 2.33 3.52 -27.99
CA GLY A 18 2.64 4.85 -28.52
C GLY A 18 3.39 4.79 -29.85
N LEU A 19 4.37 3.91 -29.97
CA LEU A 19 5.11 3.70 -31.22
C LEU A 19 4.24 3.14 -32.34
N GLN A 20 3.33 2.20 -32.02
CA GLN A 20 2.39 1.65 -32.99
C GLN A 20 1.48 2.72 -33.58
N MET A 21 0.92 3.60 -32.75
CA MET A 21 0.11 4.74 -33.19
C MET A 21 0.90 5.67 -34.10
N ALA A 22 2.18 5.92 -33.80
CA ALA A 22 3.05 6.72 -34.65
C ALA A 22 3.34 6.04 -36.01
N VAL A 23 3.54 4.74 -36.04
CA VAL A 23 3.72 3.95 -37.31
C VAL A 23 2.44 3.97 -38.13
N ASP A 24 1.28 3.90 -37.49
CA ASP A 24 -0.03 3.94 -38.16
C ASP A 24 -0.40 5.36 -38.68
N GLY A 25 0.44 6.35 -38.42
CA GLY A 25 0.26 7.73 -38.90
C GLY A 25 -0.80 8.52 -38.15
N THR A 26 -1.08 8.14 -36.90
CA THR A 26 -2.00 8.87 -36.02
C THR A 26 -1.46 10.29 -35.76
N ASP A 27 -2.38 11.27 -35.63
CA ASP A 27 -2.03 12.64 -35.33
C ASP A 27 -1.24 12.75 -34.02
N PRO A 28 -0.11 13.49 -33.97
CA PRO A 28 0.72 13.60 -32.79
C PRO A 28 -0.04 14.13 -31.54
N GLU A 29 -0.95 15.08 -31.74
CA GLU A 29 -1.75 15.64 -30.63
C GLU A 29 -2.71 14.58 -30.04
N LEU A 30 -3.25 13.72 -30.90
CA LEU A 30 -4.11 12.62 -30.48
C LEU A 30 -3.32 11.51 -29.74
N ILE A 31 -2.11 11.20 -30.21
CA ILE A 31 -1.20 10.27 -29.54
C ILE A 31 -0.90 10.77 -28.13
N GLU A 32 -0.54 12.05 -27.99
CA GLU A 32 -0.25 12.66 -26.70
C GLU A 32 -1.46 12.57 -25.75
N GLN A 33 -2.65 12.89 -26.21
CA GLN A 33 -3.88 12.81 -25.39
C GLN A 33 -4.18 11.38 -24.93
N ILE A 34 -4.04 10.39 -25.79
CA ILE A 34 -4.28 8.99 -25.43
C ILE A 34 -3.26 8.52 -24.42
N MET A 35 -1.98 8.81 -24.65
CA MET A 35 -0.92 8.38 -23.73
C MET A 35 -0.99 9.07 -22.37
N LEU A 36 -1.33 10.36 -22.32
CA LEU A 36 -1.57 11.06 -21.06
C LEU A 36 -2.78 10.47 -20.33
N GLY A 37 -3.86 10.13 -21.03
CA GLY A 37 -5.03 9.48 -20.44
C GLY A 37 -4.71 8.12 -19.83
N GLU A 38 -3.84 7.33 -20.47
CA GLU A 38 -3.35 6.05 -19.90
C GLU A 38 -2.52 6.26 -18.63
N ILE A 39 -1.64 7.27 -18.63
CA ILE A 39 -0.84 7.61 -17.45
C ILE A 39 -1.74 8.05 -16.30
N ASP A 40 -2.69 8.93 -16.55
CA ASP A 40 -3.64 9.44 -15.54
C ASP A 40 -4.46 8.29 -14.95
N GLY A 41 -4.96 7.39 -15.78
CA GLY A 41 -5.69 6.20 -15.34
C GLY A 41 -4.82 5.23 -14.50
N LEU A 42 -3.54 5.10 -14.83
CA LEU A 42 -2.59 4.31 -14.06
C LEU A 42 -2.32 4.94 -12.70
N VAL A 43 -2.08 6.25 -12.67
CA VAL A 43 -1.83 7.02 -11.43
C VAL A 43 -3.04 6.94 -10.51
N ASP A 44 -4.25 7.19 -11.00
CA ASP A 44 -5.49 7.13 -10.21
C ASP A 44 -5.70 5.75 -9.57
N ARG A 45 -5.47 4.69 -10.34
CA ARG A 45 -5.55 3.31 -9.83
C ARG A 45 -4.51 3.03 -8.75
N HIS A 46 -3.28 3.51 -8.91
CA HIS A 46 -2.22 3.37 -7.92
C HIS A 46 -2.49 4.21 -6.67
N GLU A 47 -2.99 5.42 -6.80
CA GLU A 47 -3.37 6.27 -5.66
C GLU A 47 -4.50 5.65 -4.84
N THR A 48 -5.50 5.07 -5.50
CA THR A 48 -6.57 4.35 -4.80
C THR A 48 -6.02 3.16 -4.00
N GLY A 49 -5.14 2.36 -4.60
CA GLY A 49 -4.47 1.25 -3.92
C GLY A 49 -3.61 1.73 -2.74
N LYS A 50 -2.83 2.78 -2.95
CA LYS A 50 -1.98 3.40 -1.92
C LYS A 50 -2.80 3.93 -0.74
N GLY A 51 -3.96 4.53 -0.99
CA GLY A 51 -4.86 5.05 0.05
C GLY A 51 -5.30 3.97 1.05
N ILE A 52 -5.51 2.72 0.59
CA ILE A 52 -5.85 1.60 1.46
C ILE A 52 -4.68 1.29 2.41
N TRP A 53 -3.47 1.21 1.89
CA TRP A 53 -2.27 0.93 2.70
C TRP A 53 -1.94 2.06 3.67
N GLU A 54 -2.15 3.31 3.28
CA GLU A 54 -2.03 4.47 4.16
C GLU A 54 -3.04 4.43 5.31
N ALA A 55 -4.27 4.00 5.04
CA ALA A 55 -5.28 3.82 6.09
C ALA A 55 -4.85 2.73 7.09
N VAL A 56 -4.39 1.57 6.62
CA VAL A 56 -3.90 0.49 7.49
C VAL A 56 -2.70 0.97 8.32
N ASN A 57 -1.75 1.67 7.69
CA ASN A 57 -0.59 2.24 8.38
C ASN A 57 -1.00 3.20 9.51
N LYS A 58 -1.99 4.04 9.27
CA LYS A 58 -2.52 5.00 10.25
C LYS A 58 -3.25 4.31 11.41
N TYR A 59 -4.06 3.29 11.12
CA TYR A 59 -4.90 2.65 12.13
C TYR A 59 -4.21 1.51 12.89
N ALA A 60 -3.19 0.86 12.33
CA ALA A 60 -2.50 -0.25 12.98
C ALA A 60 -1.91 0.12 14.37
N PRO A 61 -1.19 1.25 14.54
CA PRO A 61 -0.70 1.66 15.86
C PRO A 61 -1.84 2.02 16.84
N ALA A 62 -2.91 2.64 16.34
CA ALA A 62 -4.07 2.99 17.16
C ALA A 62 -4.77 1.74 17.71
N MET A 63 -4.92 0.71 16.90
CA MET A 63 -5.46 -0.58 17.33
C MET A 63 -4.54 -1.27 18.33
N GLY A 64 -3.21 -1.15 18.16
CA GLY A 64 -2.23 -1.60 19.16
C GLY A 64 -2.42 -0.92 20.52
N MET A 65 -2.64 0.40 20.55
CA MET A 65 -2.92 1.12 21.80
C MET A 65 -4.23 0.70 22.45
N ILE A 66 -5.28 0.46 21.66
CA ILE A 66 -6.54 -0.09 22.19
C ILE A 66 -6.29 -1.44 22.87
N GLY A 67 -5.52 -2.32 22.21
CA GLY A 67 -5.15 -3.61 22.80
C GLY A 67 -4.37 -3.47 24.10
N THR A 68 -3.49 -2.45 24.23
CA THR A 68 -2.79 -2.14 25.47
C THR A 68 -3.77 -1.81 26.60
N LEU A 69 -4.75 -0.95 26.33
CA LEU A 69 -5.77 -0.58 27.32
C LEU A 69 -6.60 -1.80 27.74
N VAL A 70 -7.00 -2.64 26.82
CA VAL A 70 -7.73 -3.88 27.12
C VAL A 70 -6.89 -4.81 27.99
N GLY A 71 -5.62 -4.99 27.69
CA GLY A 71 -4.70 -5.81 28.51
C GLY A 71 -4.51 -5.26 29.91
N LEU A 72 -4.39 -3.92 30.05
CA LEU A 72 -4.28 -3.27 31.35
C LEU A 72 -5.58 -3.38 32.17
N VAL A 73 -6.74 -3.22 31.54
CA VAL A 73 -8.03 -3.39 32.21
C VAL A 73 -8.19 -4.83 32.71
N ALA A 74 -7.83 -5.81 31.89
CA ALA A 74 -7.85 -7.22 32.30
C ALA A 74 -6.91 -7.51 33.48
N MET A 75 -5.71 -6.90 33.48
CA MET A 75 -4.77 -6.97 34.60
C MET A 75 -5.34 -6.39 35.88
N LEU A 76 -5.98 -5.21 35.80
CA LEU A 76 -6.55 -4.51 36.95
C LEU A 76 -7.78 -5.22 37.52
N ALA A 77 -8.49 -6.03 36.74
CA ALA A 77 -9.65 -6.77 37.15
C ALA A 77 -9.30 -7.90 38.16
N ASP A 78 -8.06 -8.37 38.18
CA ASP A 78 -7.63 -9.47 39.03
C ASP A 78 -6.25 -9.21 39.67
N LEU A 79 -6.16 -8.13 40.41
CA LEU A 79 -4.93 -7.72 41.12
C LEU A 79 -4.52 -8.66 42.25
N SER A 80 -5.42 -9.52 42.69
CA SER A 80 -5.15 -10.49 43.78
C SER A 80 -4.36 -11.70 43.35
N ASP A 81 -4.30 -11.98 42.02
CA ASP A 81 -3.54 -13.06 41.46
C ASP A 81 -2.26 -12.54 40.74
N PRO A 82 -1.06 -12.79 41.28
CA PRO A 82 0.21 -12.38 40.65
C PRO A 82 0.41 -12.93 39.24
N SER A 83 -0.17 -14.09 38.91
CA SER A 83 -0.07 -14.69 37.59
C SER A 83 -0.92 -13.96 36.55
N ALA A 84 -2.07 -13.44 36.95
CA ALA A 84 -2.94 -12.62 36.10
C ALA A 84 -2.30 -11.28 35.75
N ILE A 85 -1.56 -10.67 36.68
CA ILE A 85 -0.83 -9.41 36.46
C ILE A 85 0.21 -9.57 35.35
N GLY A 86 1.02 -10.63 35.39
CA GLY A 86 2.03 -10.90 34.38
C GLY A 86 1.44 -11.15 33.00
N ALA A 87 0.37 -11.92 32.93
CA ALA A 87 -0.32 -12.25 31.67
C ALA A 87 -0.98 -11.01 31.05
N GLY A 88 -1.68 -10.18 31.83
CA GLY A 88 -2.31 -8.95 31.36
C GLY A 88 -1.30 -7.94 30.82
N LEU A 89 -0.17 -7.78 31.51
CA LEU A 89 0.92 -6.89 31.07
C LEU A 89 1.56 -7.40 29.77
N ALA A 90 1.78 -8.71 29.65
CA ALA A 90 2.35 -9.31 28.44
C ALA A 90 1.43 -9.07 27.23
N VAL A 91 0.12 -9.27 27.38
CA VAL A 91 -0.86 -8.98 26.31
C VAL A 91 -0.81 -7.52 25.90
N ALA A 92 -0.78 -6.60 26.88
CA ALA A 92 -0.70 -5.17 26.61
C ALA A 92 0.55 -4.79 25.80
N LEU A 93 1.71 -5.31 26.17
CA LEU A 93 2.97 -5.02 25.47
C LEU A 93 3.02 -5.64 24.07
N LEU A 94 2.55 -6.89 23.92
CA LEU A 94 2.55 -7.59 22.64
C LEU A 94 1.62 -6.94 21.62
N THR A 95 0.45 -6.47 22.02
CA THR A 95 -0.48 -5.80 21.11
C THR A 95 0.08 -4.49 20.56
N THR A 96 0.79 -3.72 21.38
CA THR A 96 1.49 -2.51 20.93
C THR A 96 2.63 -2.87 19.95
N LEU A 97 3.41 -3.89 20.27
CA LEU A 97 4.49 -4.36 19.41
C LEU A 97 3.96 -4.76 18.02
N TYR A 98 2.92 -5.57 17.96
CA TYR A 98 2.34 -6.01 16.69
C TYR A 98 1.74 -4.85 15.90
N GLY A 99 1.04 -3.92 16.55
CA GLY A 99 0.51 -2.72 15.89
C GLY A 99 1.62 -1.87 15.26
N ALA A 100 2.72 -1.67 15.99
CA ALA A 100 3.88 -0.94 15.49
C ALA A 100 4.59 -1.69 14.35
N MET A 101 4.78 -3.01 14.46
CA MET A 101 5.42 -3.82 13.41
C MET A 101 4.63 -3.79 12.10
N VAL A 102 3.31 -3.91 12.15
CA VAL A 102 2.45 -3.83 10.97
C VAL A 102 2.59 -2.45 10.32
N SER A 103 2.49 -1.37 11.09
CA SER A 103 2.65 -0.01 10.57
C SER A 103 4.02 0.19 9.90
N LEU A 104 5.11 -0.17 10.58
CA LEU A 104 6.46 -0.01 10.04
C LEU A 104 6.71 -0.86 8.80
N SER A 105 6.14 -2.05 8.72
CA SER A 105 6.25 -2.91 7.53
C SER A 105 5.58 -2.29 6.30
N LEU A 106 4.49 -1.54 6.50
CA LEU A 106 3.75 -0.90 5.41
C LEU A 106 4.40 0.39 4.89
N ILE A 107 5.28 1.02 5.67
CA ILE A 107 6.04 2.21 5.22
C ILE A 107 6.97 1.85 4.04
N HIS A 108 7.43 0.60 3.96
CA HIS A 108 8.32 0.15 2.89
C HIS A 108 7.60 -0.32 1.62
N ILE A 109 6.28 -0.37 1.63
CA ILE A 109 5.48 -0.75 0.47
C ILE A 109 5.03 0.50 -0.30
#